data_d2593e0d24f4d10469eed4f8906a34dc
#
_entry.id   d2593e0d24f4d10469eed4f8906a34dc
#
_cell.length_a   1.000
_cell.length_b   1.000
_cell.length_c   1.000
_cell.angle_alpha   90.00
_cell.angle_beta   90.00
_cell.angle_gamma   90.00
#
_symmetry.space_group_name_H-M   'P 1'
#
loop_
_entity.id
_entity.type
_entity.pdbx_description
1 polymer ?
#
loop_
_entity_poly.entity_id
_entity_poly.type
_entity_poly.pdbx_seq_one_letter_code
_entity_poly.pdbx_strand_id
1 'polypeptide(L)'
;VHPSAVVEPGAQLGENAEIGAFCFVGQEVVLGRDCVLRHHATVEGNVVMGEGNEVFPYALIGGKTHDLKYEGGSPGLRIGDRNVFREYVTAHPATKHGDATTIGSENLFLAYSHVAHDCRIGDHLIMSSHSAFGGHVQAGDHVNVGWGVGIHQFCHLGSHCMVAACSKVVQDVPPFVLADGSPAEGRSINKIGMERAGFSNE
;
A
#
# COMPACT_ATOMS: atom_id res chain seq x y z
N VAL A 1 9.51 7.54 21.37
CA VAL A 1 9.29 6.09 21.45
C VAL A 1 8.65 5.76 22.78
N HIS A 2 7.51 5.06 22.77
CA HIS A 2 6.83 4.62 23.99
C HIS A 2 7.62 3.52 24.72
N PRO A 3 7.70 3.50 26.06
CA PRO A 3 8.50 2.52 26.82
C PRO A 3 8.13 1.05 26.59
N SER A 4 6.89 0.75 26.17
CA SER A 4 6.45 -0.61 25.85
C SER A 4 6.62 -0.99 24.38
N ALA A 5 7.16 -0.12 23.53
CA ALA A 5 7.48 -0.46 22.16
C ALA A 5 8.79 -1.26 22.10
N VAL A 6 8.88 -2.17 21.14
CA VAL A 6 10.10 -2.91 20.84
C VAL A 6 10.69 -2.35 19.56
N VAL A 7 11.85 -1.74 19.65
CA VAL A 7 12.64 -1.27 18.51
C VAL A 7 13.93 -2.06 18.49
N GLU A 8 14.13 -2.89 17.47
CA GLU A 8 15.32 -3.75 17.41
C GLU A 8 16.60 -2.94 17.13
N PRO A 9 17.75 -3.39 17.67
CA PRO A 9 19.04 -2.79 17.35
C PRO A 9 19.32 -2.86 15.85
N GLY A 10 19.56 -1.71 15.22
CA GLY A 10 19.76 -1.59 13.76
C GLY A 10 18.66 -0.80 13.07
N ALA A 11 17.45 -0.74 13.64
CA ALA A 11 16.38 0.13 13.13
C ALA A 11 16.81 1.59 13.14
N GLN A 12 16.49 2.30 12.07
CA GLN A 12 16.78 3.73 11.94
C GLN A 12 15.48 4.52 12.00
N LEU A 13 15.40 5.43 12.96
CA LEU A 13 14.24 6.29 13.16
C LEU A 13 14.62 7.72 12.78
N GLY A 14 13.87 8.32 11.85
CA GLY A 14 14.03 9.70 11.44
C GLY A 14 13.68 10.67 12.58
N GLU A 15 14.02 11.95 12.37
CA GLU A 15 13.70 13.03 13.30
C GLU A 15 12.17 13.08 13.54
N ASN A 16 11.77 13.34 14.79
CA ASN A 16 10.38 13.42 15.24
C ASN A 16 9.55 12.14 15.01
N ALA A 17 10.15 10.98 14.71
CA ALA A 17 9.39 9.74 14.57
C ALA A 17 8.73 9.35 15.90
N GLU A 18 7.42 9.11 15.87
CA GLU A 18 6.61 8.71 17.02
C GLU A 18 6.31 7.22 16.97
N ILE A 19 6.77 6.46 17.97
CA ILE A 19 6.50 5.03 18.08
C ILE A 19 5.61 4.80 19.30
N GLY A 20 4.36 4.41 19.04
CA GLY A 20 3.32 4.20 20.04
C GLY A 20 3.51 2.94 20.89
N ALA A 21 2.61 2.76 21.86
CA ALA A 21 2.65 1.62 22.77
C ALA A 21 2.51 0.29 22.05
N PHE A 22 3.32 -0.71 22.45
CA PHE A 22 3.30 -2.08 21.90
C PHE A 22 3.56 -2.18 20.38
N CYS A 23 4.18 -1.16 19.78
CA CYS A 23 4.68 -1.27 18.42
C CYS A 23 5.90 -2.18 18.36
N PHE A 24 6.10 -2.82 17.20
CA PHE A 24 7.32 -3.53 16.87
C PHE A 24 7.97 -2.89 15.64
N VAL A 25 9.28 -2.61 15.72
CA VAL A 25 10.09 -2.09 14.62
C VAL A 25 11.32 -2.98 14.45
N GLY A 26 11.38 -3.68 13.33
CA GLY A 26 12.46 -4.65 13.03
C GLY A 26 13.80 -4.00 12.70
N GLN A 27 14.87 -4.75 12.81
CA GLN A 27 16.26 -4.29 12.73
C GLN A 27 16.66 -3.67 11.38
N GLU A 28 16.02 -4.06 10.26
CA GLU A 28 16.34 -3.56 8.91
C GLU A 28 15.42 -2.39 8.49
N VAL A 29 14.58 -1.91 9.40
CA VAL A 29 13.60 -0.85 9.12
C VAL A 29 14.28 0.52 9.15
N VAL A 30 13.97 1.32 8.13
CA VAL A 30 14.33 2.74 8.07
C VAL A 30 13.05 3.55 7.96
N LEU A 31 12.75 4.36 8.97
CA LEU A 31 11.65 5.31 8.97
C LEU A 31 12.17 6.72 8.71
N GLY A 32 11.56 7.45 7.79
CA GLY A 32 11.81 8.86 7.57
C GLY A 32 11.35 9.74 8.75
N ARG A 33 11.60 11.03 8.66
CA ARG A 33 11.18 12.01 9.68
C ARG A 33 9.66 12.06 9.78
N ASP A 34 9.15 12.50 10.92
CA ASP A 34 7.74 12.75 11.18
C ASP A 34 6.82 11.52 10.94
N CYS A 35 7.38 10.31 10.86
CA CYS A 35 6.58 9.08 10.79
C CYS A 35 5.91 8.79 12.14
N VAL A 36 4.65 8.34 12.09
CA VAL A 36 3.86 8.00 13.29
C VAL A 36 3.39 6.55 13.22
N LEU A 37 3.86 5.73 14.15
CA LEU A 37 3.33 4.39 14.38
C LEU A 37 2.38 4.44 15.58
N ARG A 38 1.09 4.23 15.35
CA ARG A 38 0.07 4.14 16.42
C ARG A 38 0.27 2.84 17.19
N HIS A 39 -0.34 2.74 18.37
CA HIS A 39 -0.18 1.56 19.23
C HIS A 39 -0.43 0.23 18.49
N HIS A 40 0.35 -0.82 18.80
CA HIS A 40 0.25 -2.16 18.21
C HIS A 40 0.52 -2.22 16.68
N ALA A 41 1.10 -1.21 16.08
CA ALA A 41 1.56 -1.28 14.69
C ALA A 41 2.86 -2.09 14.60
N THR A 42 3.04 -2.83 13.52
CA THR A 42 4.25 -3.60 13.23
C THR A 42 4.87 -3.16 11.91
N VAL A 43 6.15 -2.82 11.94
CA VAL A 43 6.96 -2.60 10.74
C VAL A 43 8.19 -3.49 10.86
N GLU A 44 8.38 -4.42 9.91
CA GLU A 44 9.48 -5.40 9.99
C GLU A 44 10.07 -5.72 8.61
N GLY A 45 11.18 -6.44 8.59
CA GLY A 45 11.90 -6.77 7.36
C GLY A 45 12.63 -5.56 6.75
N ASN A 46 13.07 -5.71 5.50
CA ASN A 46 13.82 -4.67 4.77
C ASN A 46 12.87 -3.58 4.25
N VAL A 47 12.37 -2.75 5.15
CA VAL A 47 11.44 -1.65 4.85
C VAL A 47 12.17 -0.32 4.91
N VAL A 48 12.05 0.45 3.82
CA VAL A 48 12.42 1.87 3.82
C VAL A 48 11.16 2.69 3.57
N MET A 49 10.83 3.53 4.51
CA MET A 49 9.65 4.40 4.51
C MET A 49 10.09 5.85 4.53
N GLY A 50 9.58 6.65 3.61
CA GLY A 50 9.83 8.08 3.52
C GLY A 50 9.28 8.85 4.72
N GLU A 51 9.07 10.14 4.56
CA GLU A 51 8.65 11.03 5.66
C GLU A 51 7.13 11.12 5.82
N GLY A 52 6.68 11.44 7.04
CA GLY A 52 5.29 11.76 7.34
C GLY A 52 4.29 10.62 7.16
N ASN A 53 4.75 9.37 7.12
CA ASN A 53 3.85 8.22 7.00
C ASN A 53 3.18 7.91 8.34
N GLU A 54 1.90 7.49 8.30
CA GLU A 54 1.14 7.13 9.48
C GLU A 54 0.66 5.67 9.39
N VAL A 55 1.00 4.87 10.40
CA VAL A 55 0.65 3.45 10.50
C VAL A 55 -0.27 3.24 11.70
N PHE A 56 -1.48 2.82 11.44
CA PHE A 56 -2.55 2.65 12.43
C PHE A 56 -2.46 1.28 13.15
N PRO A 57 -3.23 1.12 14.23
CA PRO A 57 -3.16 -0.09 15.06
C PRO A 57 -3.37 -1.38 14.30
N TYR A 58 -2.52 -2.37 14.61
CA TYR A 58 -2.56 -3.72 14.04
C TYR A 58 -2.25 -3.80 12.54
N ALA A 59 -1.81 -2.72 11.90
CA ALA A 59 -1.24 -2.82 10.56
C ALA A 59 0.11 -3.54 10.61
N LEU A 60 0.37 -4.39 9.60
CA LEU A 60 1.62 -5.13 9.42
C LEU A 60 2.28 -4.71 8.10
N ILE A 61 3.36 -3.97 8.22
CA ILE A 61 4.12 -3.45 7.08
C ILE A 61 5.45 -4.19 7.00
N GLY A 62 5.71 -4.85 5.87
CA GLY A 62 6.98 -5.55 5.62
C GLY A 62 7.03 -6.99 6.11
N GLY A 63 5.91 -7.54 6.60
CA GLY A 63 5.84 -8.96 6.97
C GLY A 63 6.28 -9.88 5.83
N LYS A 64 6.77 -11.07 6.18
CA LYS A 64 7.30 -12.04 5.21
C LYS A 64 6.39 -12.19 3.99
N THR A 65 6.99 -12.19 2.79
CA THR A 65 6.25 -12.38 1.53
C THR A 65 5.40 -13.65 1.53
N HIS A 66 4.23 -13.58 0.91
CA HIS A 66 3.31 -14.72 0.78
C HIS A 66 3.59 -15.56 -0.48
N ASP A 67 4.53 -15.17 -1.34
CA ASP A 67 4.84 -15.94 -2.55
C ASP A 67 5.52 -17.27 -2.18
N LEU A 68 4.95 -18.36 -2.69
CA LEU A 68 5.51 -19.71 -2.52
C LEU A 68 6.88 -19.89 -3.20
N LYS A 69 7.26 -18.96 -4.08
CA LYS A 69 8.57 -18.94 -4.75
C LYS A 69 9.66 -18.25 -3.93
N TYR A 70 9.35 -17.78 -2.73
CA TYR A 70 10.33 -17.17 -1.85
C TYR A 70 11.36 -18.20 -1.36
N GLU A 71 12.60 -18.02 -1.77
CA GLU A 71 13.72 -18.94 -1.44
C GLU A 71 14.67 -18.37 -0.35
N GLY A 72 14.23 -17.31 0.34
CA GLY A 72 15.05 -16.65 1.35
C GLY A 72 15.66 -15.33 0.88
N GLY A 73 16.52 -14.75 1.72
CA GLY A 73 17.12 -13.44 1.48
C GLY A 73 16.30 -12.29 2.08
N SER A 74 16.66 -11.06 1.73
CA SER A 74 16.03 -9.83 2.22
C SER A 74 15.45 -9.02 1.06
N PRO A 75 14.27 -9.41 0.53
CA PRO A 75 13.55 -8.59 -0.43
C PRO A 75 13.02 -7.32 0.24
N GLY A 76 12.89 -6.26 -0.53
CA GLY A 76 12.56 -4.95 -0.02
C GLY A 76 11.08 -4.57 -0.12
N LEU A 77 10.70 -3.61 0.74
CA LEU A 77 9.50 -2.81 0.59
C LEU A 77 9.90 -1.33 0.67
N ARG A 78 9.63 -0.56 -0.36
CA ARG A 78 10.00 0.85 -0.48
C ARG A 78 8.74 1.69 -0.54
N ILE A 79 8.59 2.59 0.41
CA ILE A 79 7.39 3.40 0.61
C ILE A 79 7.81 4.88 0.56
N GLY A 80 7.11 5.66 -0.24
CA GLY A 80 7.29 7.11 -0.33
C GLY A 80 6.79 7.85 0.91
N ASP A 81 6.33 9.08 0.72
CA ASP A 81 6.00 9.99 1.79
C ASP A 81 4.50 10.08 2.05
N ARG A 82 4.11 10.47 3.26
CA ARG A 82 2.74 10.87 3.65
C ARG A 82 1.66 9.86 3.32
N ASN A 83 2.00 8.56 3.32
CA ASN A 83 1.00 7.51 3.20
C ASN A 83 0.30 7.24 4.54
N VAL A 84 -0.94 6.82 4.46
CA VAL A 84 -1.75 6.42 5.62
C VAL A 84 -2.14 4.95 5.49
N PHE A 85 -1.65 4.13 6.42
CA PHE A 85 -2.01 2.71 6.52
C PHE A 85 -2.95 2.52 7.71
N ARG A 86 -4.23 2.36 7.44
CA ARG A 86 -5.27 2.20 8.48
C ARG A 86 -5.18 0.82 9.14
N GLU A 87 -6.08 0.59 10.06
CA GLU A 87 -6.09 -0.59 10.93
C GLU A 87 -6.10 -1.89 10.12
N TYR A 88 -5.26 -2.85 10.53
CA TYR A 88 -5.16 -4.18 9.93
C TYR A 88 -4.75 -4.20 8.44
N VAL A 89 -4.20 -3.12 7.93
CA VAL A 89 -3.59 -3.12 6.59
C VAL A 89 -2.37 -4.03 6.59
N THR A 90 -2.17 -4.76 5.49
CA THR A 90 -0.96 -5.55 5.28
C THR A 90 -0.28 -5.15 3.98
N ALA A 91 1.04 -4.93 4.03
CA ALA A 91 1.86 -4.67 2.84
C ALA A 91 3.13 -5.53 2.90
N HIS A 92 3.40 -6.27 1.84
CA HIS A 92 4.47 -7.26 1.80
C HIS A 92 5.62 -6.86 0.89
N PRO A 93 6.87 -7.26 1.24
CA PRO A 93 8.03 -7.05 0.39
C PRO A 93 7.94 -7.89 -0.89
N ALA A 94 8.86 -7.65 -1.83
CA ALA A 94 9.00 -8.47 -3.01
C ALA A 94 9.33 -9.93 -2.69
N THR A 95 9.42 -10.78 -3.71
CA THR A 95 9.72 -12.20 -3.56
C THR A 95 11.22 -12.47 -3.55
N LYS A 96 11.99 -11.82 -4.44
CA LYS A 96 13.40 -12.13 -4.63
C LYS A 96 14.29 -11.17 -3.85
N HIS A 97 15.41 -11.71 -3.36
CA HIS A 97 16.46 -10.89 -2.77
C HIS A 97 16.92 -9.80 -3.75
N GLY A 98 16.97 -8.55 -3.27
CA GLY A 98 17.36 -7.37 -4.05
C GLY A 98 16.21 -6.70 -4.81
N ASP A 99 15.08 -7.38 -5.03
CA ASP A 99 13.88 -6.77 -5.59
C ASP A 99 13.07 -6.05 -4.48
N ALA A 100 12.14 -5.18 -4.89
CA ALA A 100 11.28 -4.48 -3.95
C ALA A 100 9.84 -4.32 -4.47
N THR A 101 8.88 -4.49 -3.56
CA THR A 101 7.55 -3.90 -3.69
C THR A 101 7.68 -2.39 -3.50
N THR A 102 7.05 -1.59 -4.34
CA THR A 102 7.12 -0.13 -4.27
C THR A 102 5.75 0.50 -4.09
N ILE A 103 5.67 1.44 -3.17
CA ILE A 103 4.47 2.26 -2.90
C ILE A 103 4.93 3.71 -2.96
N GLY A 104 4.28 4.51 -3.78
CA GLY A 104 4.56 5.94 -3.92
C GLY A 104 4.16 6.76 -2.69
N SER A 105 3.72 7.97 -2.90
CA SER A 105 3.42 8.94 -1.86
C SER A 105 1.93 9.29 -1.80
N GLU A 106 1.49 9.81 -0.64
CA GLU A 106 0.15 10.36 -0.44
C GLU A 106 -0.99 9.34 -0.68
N ASN A 107 -0.70 8.06 -0.49
CA ASN A 107 -1.69 7.01 -0.63
C ASN A 107 -2.48 6.79 0.66
N LEU A 108 -3.75 6.42 0.52
CA LEU A 108 -4.64 6.08 1.62
C LEU A 108 -5.09 4.61 1.51
N PHE A 109 -4.56 3.78 2.40
CA PHE A 109 -4.96 2.38 2.54
C PHE A 109 -5.93 2.26 3.71
N LEU A 110 -7.21 2.02 3.43
CA LEU A 110 -8.24 1.87 4.45
C LEU A 110 -8.20 0.47 5.09
N ALA A 111 -8.89 0.34 6.21
CA ALA A 111 -8.81 -0.81 7.08
C ALA A 111 -8.98 -2.16 6.36
N TYR A 112 -8.16 -3.15 6.73
CA TYR A 112 -8.14 -4.51 6.16
C TYR A 112 -7.76 -4.58 4.67
N SER A 113 -7.22 -3.51 4.07
CA SER A 113 -6.70 -3.63 2.70
C SER A 113 -5.36 -4.36 2.67
N HIS A 114 -5.05 -4.94 1.52
CA HIS A 114 -3.87 -5.80 1.35
C HIS A 114 -3.09 -5.46 0.09
N VAL A 115 -1.80 -5.25 0.22
CA VAL A 115 -0.85 -5.12 -0.88
C VAL A 115 0.09 -6.33 -0.86
N ALA A 116 -0.03 -7.19 -1.86
CA ALA A 116 0.83 -8.37 -1.99
C ALA A 116 2.24 -7.99 -2.49
N HIS A 117 3.06 -9.03 -2.63
CA HIS A 117 4.44 -8.96 -3.07
C HIS A 117 4.61 -8.41 -4.49
N ASP A 118 5.75 -7.79 -4.77
CA ASP A 118 6.16 -7.32 -6.10
C ASP A 118 5.21 -6.29 -6.76
N CYS A 119 4.29 -5.69 -6.00
CA CYS A 119 3.43 -4.62 -6.48
C CYS A 119 4.21 -3.33 -6.74
N ARG A 120 3.71 -2.53 -7.68
CA ARG A 120 4.20 -1.17 -7.96
C ARG A 120 3.03 -0.21 -7.93
N ILE A 121 2.98 0.65 -6.93
CA ILE A 121 1.87 1.56 -6.68
C ILE A 121 2.40 2.99 -6.80
N GLY A 122 1.70 3.82 -7.59
CA GLY A 122 2.01 5.24 -7.76
C GLY A 122 1.55 6.10 -6.57
N ASP A 123 1.24 7.35 -6.85
CA ASP A 123 0.89 8.35 -5.85
C ASP A 123 -0.64 8.57 -5.77
N HIS A 124 -1.11 9.10 -4.64
CA HIS A 124 -2.50 9.52 -4.42
C HIS A 124 -3.55 8.41 -4.62
N LEU A 125 -3.17 7.15 -4.47
CA LEU A 125 -4.11 6.03 -4.54
C LEU A 125 -5.01 6.00 -3.31
N ILE A 126 -6.29 5.69 -3.49
CA ILE A 126 -7.23 5.37 -2.41
C ILE A 126 -7.64 3.90 -2.54
N MET A 127 -7.30 3.12 -1.54
CA MET A 127 -7.67 1.72 -1.46
C MET A 127 -8.66 1.52 -0.31
N SER A 128 -9.93 1.33 -0.67
CA SER A 128 -11.00 1.18 0.33
C SER A 128 -10.88 -0.12 1.11
N SER A 129 -11.57 -0.16 2.24
CA SER A 129 -11.49 -1.29 3.18
C SER A 129 -11.80 -2.63 2.51
N HIS A 130 -11.12 -3.68 2.97
CA HIS A 130 -11.24 -5.06 2.48
C HIS A 130 -10.89 -5.26 1.00
N SER A 131 -10.25 -4.31 0.34
CA SER A 131 -9.74 -4.49 -1.02
C SER A 131 -8.34 -5.12 -0.99
N ALA A 132 -8.00 -5.86 -2.06
CA ALA A 132 -6.75 -6.59 -2.12
C ALA A 132 -6.10 -6.53 -3.51
N PHE A 133 -4.80 -6.25 -3.52
CA PHE A 133 -3.94 -6.39 -4.69
C PHE A 133 -3.21 -7.74 -4.62
N GLY A 134 -3.38 -8.57 -5.64
CA GLY A 134 -2.56 -9.75 -5.85
C GLY A 134 -1.12 -9.38 -6.21
N GLY A 135 -0.22 -10.38 -6.21
CA GLY A 135 1.19 -10.14 -6.54
C GLY A 135 1.40 -9.50 -7.91
N HIS A 136 2.44 -8.67 -8.04
CA HIS A 136 2.83 -8.00 -9.29
C HIS A 136 1.80 -7.03 -9.88
N VAL A 137 0.78 -6.62 -9.13
CA VAL A 137 -0.15 -5.58 -9.58
C VAL A 137 0.58 -4.25 -9.71
N GLN A 138 0.29 -3.54 -10.80
CA GLN A 138 0.78 -2.19 -11.02
C GLN A 138 -0.39 -1.21 -11.02
N ALA A 139 -0.32 -0.17 -10.21
CA ALA A 139 -1.32 0.89 -10.16
C ALA A 139 -0.64 2.24 -10.43
N GLY A 140 -1.18 3.00 -11.36
CA GLY A 140 -0.76 4.38 -11.62
C GLY A 140 -1.22 5.33 -10.51
N ASP A 141 -1.08 6.63 -10.77
CA ASP A 141 -1.44 7.66 -9.82
C ASP A 141 -2.96 7.90 -9.77
N HIS A 142 -3.44 8.38 -8.63
CA HIS A 142 -4.86 8.75 -8.43
C HIS A 142 -5.86 7.61 -8.69
N VAL A 143 -5.43 6.37 -8.56
CA VAL A 143 -6.32 5.20 -8.68
C VAL A 143 -7.24 5.13 -7.47
N ASN A 144 -8.52 4.87 -7.69
CA ASN A 144 -9.49 4.66 -6.61
C ASN A 144 -10.05 3.24 -6.67
N VAL A 145 -9.84 2.48 -5.59
CA VAL A 145 -10.29 1.10 -5.47
C VAL A 145 -11.39 1.02 -4.43
N GLY A 146 -12.57 0.61 -4.86
CA GLY A 146 -13.76 0.50 -4.03
C GLY A 146 -13.67 -0.59 -2.95
N TRP A 147 -14.62 -0.58 -2.04
CA TRP A 147 -14.72 -1.55 -0.94
C TRP A 147 -14.80 -2.99 -1.46
N GLY A 148 -14.04 -3.90 -0.85
CA GLY A 148 -14.12 -5.34 -1.14
C GLY A 148 -13.68 -5.76 -2.55
N VAL A 149 -12.92 -4.93 -3.25
CA VAL A 149 -12.39 -5.23 -4.58
C VAL A 149 -11.22 -6.20 -4.50
N GLY A 150 -11.23 -7.22 -5.36
CA GLY A 150 -10.08 -8.10 -5.58
C GLY A 150 -9.43 -7.86 -6.94
N ILE A 151 -8.16 -7.48 -6.95
CA ILE A 151 -7.37 -7.32 -8.18
C ILE A 151 -6.47 -8.55 -8.35
N HIS A 152 -6.65 -9.27 -9.47
CA HIS A 152 -5.85 -10.44 -9.78
C HIS A 152 -4.38 -10.05 -10.05
N GLN A 153 -3.47 -10.96 -9.71
CA GLN A 153 -2.04 -10.76 -9.94
C GLN A 153 -1.72 -10.35 -11.39
N PHE A 154 -0.68 -9.54 -11.57
CA PHE A 154 -0.20 -9.00 -12.84
C PHE A 154 -1.12 -8.01 -13.55
N CYS A 155 -2.28 -7.66 -13.02
CA CYS A 155 -3.14 -6.62 -13.60
C CYS A 155 -2.50 -5.23 -13.47
N HIS A 156 -2.77 -4.38 -14.47
CA HIS A 156 -2.41 -2.96 -14.47
C HIS A 156 -3.66 -2.10 -14.29
N LEU A 157 -3.59 -1.17 -13.36
CA LEU A 157 -4.60 -0.13 -13.14
C LEU A 157 -4.03 1.20 -13.62
N GLY A 158 -4.57 1.74 -14.71
CA GLY A 158 -4.13 3.02 -15.26
C GLY A 158 -4.50 4.18 -14.34
N SER A 159 -3.73 5.28 -14.40
CA SER A 159 -3.94 6.47 -13.58
C SER A 159 -5.36 7.01 -13.70
N HIS A 160 -5.89 7.56 -12.60
CA HIS A 160 -7.25 8.11 -12.49
C HIS A 160 -8.38 7.10 -12.77
N CYS A 161 -8.11 5.79 -12.87
CA CYS A 161 -9.19 4.82 -12.96
C CYS A 161 -9.92 4.65 -11.62
N MET A 162 -11.15 4.19 -11.69
CA MET A 162 -11.98 3.82 -10.55
C MET A 162 -12.45 2.38 -10.72
N VAL A 163 -12.26 1.56 -9.70
CA VAL A 163 -12.85 0.23 -9.62
C VAL A 163 -13.98 0.26 -8.60
N ALA A 164 -15.20 -0.04 -9.05
CA ALA A 164 -16.38 -0.03 -8.19
C ALA A 164 -16.33 -1.11 -7.10
N ALA A 165 -17.06 -0.89 -6.01
CA ALA A 165 -17.07 -1.80 -4.87
C ALA A 165 -17.48 -3.23 -5.26
N CYS A 166 -16.90 -4.23 -4.58
CA CYS A 166 -17.15 -5.66 -4.79
C CYS A 166 -16.81 -6.19 -6.19
N SER A 167 -16.05 -5.46 -6.98
CA SER A 167 -15.62 -5.90 -8.30
C SER A 167 -14.48 -6.91 -8.22
N LYS A 168 -14.44 -7.85 -9.18
CA LYS A 168 -13.33 -8.79 -9.40
C LYS A 168 -12.58 -8.41 -10.67
N VAL A 169 -11.42 -7.81 -10.53
CA VAL A 169 -10.58 -7.40 -11.66
C VAL A 169 -9.65 -8.55 -12.04
N VAL A 170 -9.75 -9.00 -13.30
CA VAL A 170 -8.93 -10.09 -13.86
C VAL A 170 -8.21 -9.68 -15.16
N GLN A 171 -8.35 -8.43 -15.56
CA GLN A 171 -7.72 -7.82 -16.74
C GLN A 171 -7.31 -6.39 -16.40
N ASP A 172 -6.46 -5.81 -17.22
CA ASP A 172 -6.03 -4.42 -17.06
C ASP A 172 -7.20 -3.44 -17.15
N VAL A 173 -7.15 -2.39 -16.34
CA VAL A 173 -8.11 -1.28 -16.38
C VAL A 173 -7.40 -0.06 -16.98
N PRO A 174 -7.85 0.44 -18.14
CA PRO A 174 -7.24 1.61 -18.76
C PRO A 174 -7.33 2.87 -17.89
N PRO A 175 -6.46 3.87 -18.10
CA PRO A 175 -6.55 5.15 -17.42
C PRO A 175 -7.93 5.80 -17.61
N PHE A 176 -8.39 6.54 -16.59
CA PHE A 176 -9.65 7.30 -16.58
C PHE A 176 -10.93 6.47 -16.71
N VAL A 177 -10.85 5.15 -16.69
CA VAL A 177 -12.01 4.26 -16.80
C VAL A 177 -12.61 3.98 -15.42
N LEU A 178 -13.94 3.94 -15.36
CA LEU A 178 -14.69 3.31 -14.28
C LEU A 178 -14.97 1.86 -14.68
N ALA A 179 -14.41 0.91 -13.92
CA ALA A 179 -14.66 -0.53 -14.09
C ALA A 179 -15.56 -1.06 -12.99
N ASP A 180 -16.47 -1.97 -13.33
CA ASP A 180 -17.44 -2.54 -12.39
C ASP A 180 -17.83 -3.96 -12.79
N GLY A 181 -18.09 -4.80 -11.79
CA GLY A 181 -18.64 -6.14 -11.96
C GLY A 181 -17.70 -7.27 -11.58
N SER A 182 -18.16 -8.52 -11.79
CA SER A 182 -17.40 -9.74 -11.51
C SER A 182 -17.61 -10.76 -12.65
N PRO A 183 -16.71 -10.85 -13.64
CA PRO A 183 -15.49 -10.06 -13.80
C PRO A 183 -15.78 -8.56 -14.05
N ALA A 184 -14.85 -7.69 -13.68
CA ALA A 184 -14.97 -6.25 -13.90
C ALA A 184 -14.79 -5.91 -15.38
N GLU A 185 -15.64 -5.02 -15.87
CA GLU A 185 -15.60 -4.50 -17.24
C GLU A 185 -15.60 -2.96 -17.19
N GLY A 186 -14.97 -2.32 -18.16
CA GLY A 186 -15.06 -0.86 -18.33
C GLY A 186 -16.51 -0.45 -18.61
N ARG A 187 -17.07 0.44 -17.78
CA ARG A 187 -18.46 0.90 -17.89
C ARG A 187 -18.57 2.30 -18.47
N SER A 188 -17.67 3.19 -18.08
CA SER A 188 -17.68 4.59 -18.47
C SER A 188 -16.33 5.25 -18.18
N ILE A 189 -16.22 6.52 -18.54
CA ILE A 189 -15.16 7.40 -18.04
C ILE A 189 -15.44 7.75 -16.58
N ASN A 190 -14.41 7.79 -15.75
CA ASN A 190 -14.45 8.22 -14.34
C ASN A 190 -14.59 9.74 -14.22
N LYS A 191 -15.71 10.30 -14.69
CA LYS A 191 -15.96 11.75 -14.71
C LYS A 191 -15.80 12.39 -13.33
N ILE A 192 -16.40 11.78 -12.31
CA ILE A 192 -16.38 12.32 -10.93
C ILE A 192 -14.94 12.38 -10.40
N GLY A 193 -14.14 11.33 -10.63
CA GLY A 193 -12.75 11.31 -10.22
C GLY A 193 -11.93 12.37 -10.95
N MET A 194 -12.16 12.54 -12.24
CA MET A 194 -11.50 13.57 -13.04
C MET A 194 -11.87 14.99 -12.59
N GLU A 195 -13.14 15.27 -12.36
CA GLU A 195 -13.59 16.57 -11.84
C GLU A 195 -12.95 16.91 -10.49
N ARG A 196 -12.88 15.94 -9.57
CA ARG A 196 -12.20 16.10 -8.27
C ARG A 196 -10.69 16.33 -8.41
N ALA A 197 -10.07 15.80 -9.44
CA ALA A 197 -8.67 16.01 -9.78
C ALA A 197 -8.43 17.31 -10.58
N GLY A 198 -9.46 18.12 -10.82
CA GLY A 198 -9.36 19.43 -11.50
C GLY A 198 -9.35 19.37 -13.02
N PHE A 199 -9.69 18.24 -13.63
CA PHE A 199 -9.87 18.19 -15.08
C PHE A 199 -11.13 18.97 -15.49
N SER A 200 -11.03 19.77 -16.59
CA SER A 200 -12.18 20.48 -17.13
C SER A 200 -13.08 19.57 -17.97
N ASN A 201 -14.35 19.96 -18.12
CA ASN A 201 -15.31 19.28 -18.99
C ASN A 201 -15.22 19.73 -20.46
N GLU A 202 -14.17 20.48 -20.84
CA GLU A 202 -13.95 20.95 -22.20
C GLU A 202 -13.21 19.92 -23.07
#